data_743c37734eab9b167c5d17231a78d9fa
#
_entry.id   743c37734eab9b167c5d17231a78d9fa
#
_cell.length_a   1.000
_cell.length_b   1.000
_cell.length_c   1.000
_cell.angle_alpha   90.00
_cell.angle_beta   90.00
_cell.angle_gamma   90.00
#
_symmetry.space_group_name_H-M   'P 1'
#
loop_
_entity.id
_entity.type
_entity.pdbx_description
1 polymer ?
#
loop_
_entity_poly.entity_id
_entity_poly.type
_entity_poly.pdbx_seq_one_letter_code
_entity_poly.pdbx_strand_id
1 'polypeptide(L)'
;ILARLRENKLHPTRASADRNTLLRRLSFGLTGLPPSVGEIERFASDRSKDAYERLVERLLDSPHYGERWARHWLDVVRFGESDGVLTVNEDKVRENAFKFRDAVIRAFNEDLPFDEFVRNHLHGPAGKDSDRGKFEELRQFMHLGTRLQNNSDPNDKQFHRLDDMVSTTGTAFLGMTFGCARCHDHPVDPMSTEEYYQFTAFYFDQFREAPQASRKRIELRIREPRVLLNGSWKSPGKRVAPGFLQILMEKSDGHWRREGRSELEALGAWLTDAEAGAGELLARVIVNRLWHHHFGQGLVRTPNDFGALGEPPSHPDLLDYLARELISNK
;
A
#
# COMPACT_ATOMS: atom_id res chain seq x y z
N ILE A 1 -22.57 -14.32 -2.05
CA ILE A 1 -22.01 -15.64 -2.46
C ILE A 1 -23.13 -16.63 -2.79
N LEU A 2 -24.06 -16.95 -1.83
CA LEU A 2 -25.11 -17.97 -2.07
C LEU A 2 -26.03 -17.63 -3.25
N ALA A 3 -26.39 -16.34 -3.44
CA ALA A 3 -27.19 -15.90 -4.58
C ALA A 3 -26.48 -16.21 -5.90
N ARG A 4 -25.19 -15.86 -5.99
CA ARG A 4 -24.37 -16.09 -7.19
C ARG A 4 -24.18 -17.58 -7.49
N LEU A 5 -24.03 -18.41 -6.46
CA LEU A 5 -23.99 -19.88 -6.64
C LEU A 5 -25.30 -20.39 -7.22
N ARG A 6 -26.45 -19.92 -6.72
CA ARG A 6 -27.79 -20.31 -7.24
C ARG A 6 -27.99 -19.89 -8.68
N GLU A 7 -27.63 -18.65 -9.05
CA GLU A 7 -27.69 -18.16 -10.43
C GLU A 7 -26.90 -19.05 -11.39
N ASN A 8 -25.73 -19.53 -10.96
CA ASN A 8 -24.88 -20.40 -11.76
C ASN A 8 -25.20 -21.91 -11.57
N LYS A 9 -26.30 -22.27 -10.92
CA LYS A 9 -26.71 -23.64 -10.63
C LYS A 9 -25.66 -24.47 -9.88
N LEU A 10 -24.83 -23.76 -9.06
CA LEU A 10 -23.82 -24.36 -8.20
C LEU A 10 -24.37 -24.52 -6.78
N HIS A 11 -23.94 -25.59 -6.12
CA HIS A 11 -24.29 -25.84 -4.73
C HIS A 11 -23.04 -25.77 -3.83
N PRO A 12 -23.10 -25.12 -2.67
CA PRO A 12 -22.01 -25.16 -1.73
C PRO A 12 -21.80 -26.60 -1.23
N THR A 13 -20.57 -26.98 -1.00
CA THR A 13 -20.22 -28.24 -0.36
C THR A 13 -20.85 -28.29 1.04
N ARG A 14 -21.69 -29.27 1.35
CA ARG A 14 -22.38 -29.38 2.64
C ARG A 14 -21.51 -29.94 3.74
N ALA A 15 -20.46 -30.70 3.40
CA ALA A 15 -19.55 -31.28 4.38
C ALA A 15 -18.54 -30.21 4.86
N SER A 16 -18.47 -30.01 6.17
CA SER A 16 -17.36 -29.27 6.77
C SER A 16 -16.05 -30.05 6.57
N ALA A 17 -14.95 -29.35 6.38
CA ALA A 17 -13.63 -29.95 6.42
C ALA A 17 -13.41 -30.61 7.81
N ASP A 18 -12.67 -31.72 7.83
CA ASP A 18 -12.26 -32.31 9.10
C ASP A 18 -11.34 -31.36 9.90
N ARG A 19 -11.20 -31.61 11.18
CA ARG A 19 -10.46 -30.71 12.10
C ARG A 19 -8.99 -30.55 11.71
N ASN A 20 -8.34 -31.60 11.27
CA ASN A 20 -6.93 -31.53 10.89
C ASN A 20 -6.76 -30.70 9.61
N THR A 21 -7.66 -30.83 8.66
CA THR A 21 -7.71 -30.01 7.44
C THR A 21 -7.96 -28.53 7.79
N LEU A 22 -8.88 -28.24 8.72
CA LEU A 22 -9.14 -26.85 9.16
C LEU A 22 -7.90 -26.26 9.85
N LEU A 23 -7.32 -26.96 10.82
CA LEU A 23 -6.09 -26.52 11.49
C LEU A 23 -4.96 -26.27 10.51
N ARG A 24 -4.72 -27.20 9.58
CA ARG A 24 -3.68 -27.04 8.57
C ARG A 24 -3.91 -25.81 7.69
N ARG A 25 -5.15 -25.60 7.21
CA ARG A 25 -5.47 -24.43 6.37
C ARG A 25 -5.27 -23.11 7.12
N LEU A 26 -5.72 -23.03 8.38
CA LEU A 26 -5.52 -21.85 9.20
C LEU A 26 -4.05 -21.59 9.49
N SER A 27 -3.28 -22.59 9.89
CA SER A 27 -1.85 -22.44 10.18
C SER A 27 -1.08 -21.91 8.97
N PHE A 28 -1.24 -22.52 7.80
CA PHE A 28 -0.59 -22.03 6.59
C PHE A 28 -1.12 -20.67 6.12
N GLY A 29 -2.42 -20.42 6.26
CA GLY A 29 -3.03 -19.14 5.87
C GLY A 29 -2.57 -17.98 6.73
N LEU A 30 -2.50 -18.16 8.05
CA LEU A 30 -2.21 -17.07 8.99
C LEU A 30 -0.72 -16.96 9.33
N THR A 31 -0.01 -18.09 9.51
CA THR A 31 1.40 -18.06 9.94
C THR A 31 2.38 -18.54 8.87
N GLY A 32 1.90 -19.17 7.80
CA GLY A 32 2.76 -19.77 6.77
C GLY A 32 3.47 -21.06 7.20
N LEU A 33 3.23 -21.53 8.44
CA LEU A 33 3.91 -22.68 9.04
C LEU A 33 2.96 -23.86 9.22
N PRO A 34 3.46 -25.11 9.19
CA PRO A 34 2.68 -26.27 9.55
C PRO A 34 2.36 -26.27 11.06
N PRO A 35 1.18 -26.80 11.47
CA PRO A 35 0.90 -26.99 12.89
C PRO A 35 1.85 -28.03 13.50
N SER A 36 2.26 -27.82 14.74
CA SER A 36 3.00 -28.81 15.52
C SER A 36 2.13 -30.01 15.90
N VAL A 37 2.76 -31.14 16.26
CA VAL A 37 2.04 -32.35 16.71
C VAL A 37 1.14 -32.04 17.91
N GLY A 38 1.66 -31.29 18.89
CA GLY A 38 0.86 -30.91 20.07
C GLY A 38 -0.33 -30.00 19.76
N GLU A 39 -0.26 -29.18 18.70
CA GLU A 39 -1.41 -28.39 18.22
C GLU A 39 -2.46 -29.26 17.55
N ILE A 40 -2.02 -30.25 16.78
CA ILE A 40 -2.92 -31.22 16.14
C ILE A 40 -3.70 -31.97 17.21
N GLU A 41 -3.02 -32.50 18.22
CA GLU A 41 -3.63 -33.27 19.33
C GLU A 41 -4.60 -32.41 20.15
N ARG A 42 -4.21 -31.19 20.51
CA ARG A 42 -5.08 -30.26 21.26
C ARG A 42 -6.33 -29.90 20.47
N PHE A 43 -6.19 -29.49 19.21
CA PHE A 43 -7.34 -29.11 18.41
C PHE A 43 -8.22 -30.30 18.06
N ALA A 44 -7.66 -31.48 17.79
CA ALA A 44 -8.42 -32.70 17.53
C ALA A 44 -9.28 -33.15 18.72
N SER A 45 -8.77 -32.99 19.95
CA SER A 45 -9.47 -33.38 21.20
C SER A 45 -10.42 -32.31 21.74
N ASP A 46 -10.25 -31.04 21.41
CA ASP A 46 -11.10 -29.94 21.89
C ASP A 46 -12.51 -30.02 21.28
N ARG A 47 -13.52 -30.28 22.07
CA ARG A 47 -14.93 -30.40 21.68
C ARG A 47 -15.75 -29.15 22.00
N SER A 48 -15.14 -28.10 22.49
CA SER A 48 -15.85 -26.86 22.80
C SER A 48 -16.37 -26.18 21.49
N LYS A 49 -17.47 -25.45 21.66
CA LYS A 49 -18.15 -24.79 20.50
C LYS A 49 -17.31 -23.70 19.87
N ASP A 50 -16.46 -23.06 20.63
CA ASP A 50 -15.59 -21.94 20.28
C ASP A 50 -14.13 -22.37 20.00
N ALA A 51 -13.89 -23.68 19.81
CA ALA A 51 -12.55 -24.22 19.55
C ALA A 51 -11.91 -23.64 18.28
N TYR A 52 -12.72 -23.36 17.26
CA TYR A 52 -12.25 -22.81 15.99
C TYR A 52 -11.86 -21.33 16.15
N GLU A 53 -12.71 -20.54 16.78
CA GLU A 53 -12.49 -19.14 17.08
C GLU A 53 -11.23 -18.95 17.93
N ARG A 54 -11.08 -19.71 19.01
CA ARG A 54 -9.86 -19.68 19.83
C ARG A 54 -8.60 -20.09 19.07
N LEU A 55 -8.72 -21.00 18.10
CA LEU A 55 -7.59 -21.34 17.24
C LEU A 55 -7.21 -20.16 16.35
N VAL A 56 -8.19 -19.46 15.77
CA VAL A 56 -7.94 -18.25 14.93
C VAL A 56 -7.25 -17.19 15.77
N GLU A 57 -7.80 -16.81 16.93
CA GLU A 57 -7.21 -15.81 17.82
C GLU A 57 -5.76 -16.14 18.18
N ARG A 58 -5.49 -17.37 18.59
CA ARG A 58 -4.14 -17.82 18.92
C ARG A 58 -3.16 -17.74 17.75
N LEU A 59 -3.62 -17.97 16.53
CA LEU A 59 -2.77 -17.87 15.34
C LEU A 59 -2.54 -16.42 14.94
N LEU A 60 -3.52 -15.54 15.16
CA LEU A 60 -3.38 -14.09 14.99
C LEU A 60 -2.40 -13.48 16.00
N ASP A 61 -2.42 -13.96 17.25
CA ASP A 61 -1.48 -13.54 18.31
C ASP A 61 -0.04 -14.07 18.11
N SER A 62 0.16 -14.95 17.12
CA SER A 62 1.49 -15.51 16.85
C SER A 62 2.39 -14.46 16.16
N PRO A 63 3.68 -14.31 16.59
CA PRO A 63 4.62 -13.43 15.89
C PRO A 63 4.82 -13.81 14.42
N HIS A 64 4.57 -15.06 14.06
CA HIS A 64 4.64 -15.54 12.68
C HIS A 64 3.50 -15.03 11.80
N TYR A 65 2.42 -14.49 12.40
CA TYR A 65 1.35 -13.81 11.64
C TYR A 65 1.90 -12.59 10.91
N GLY A 66 2.58 -11.70 11.62
CA GLY A 66 3.20 -10.53 11.00
C GLY A 66 4.29 -10.90 10.00
N GLU A 67 5.13 -11.91 10.28
CA GLU A 67 6.13 -12.39 9.33
C GLU A 67 5.49 -12.88 8.02
N ARG A 68 4.38 -13.58 8.10
CA ARG A 68 3.62 -14.09 6.95
C ARG A 68 2.94 -12.96 6.16
N TRP A 69 2.20 -12.10 6.85
CA TRP A 69 1.36 -11.09 6.21
C TRP A 69 2.12 -9.85 5.77
N ALA A 70 3.19 -9.47 6.48
CA ALA A 70 4.10 -8.44 6.05
C ALA A 70 4.68 -8.74 4.66
N ARG A 71 4.97 -10.01 4.33
CA ARG A 71 5.47 -10.38 3.01
C ARG A 71 4.58 -9.90 1.88
N HIS A 72 3.26 -10.03 2.03
CA HIS A 72 2.31 -9.59 1.02
C HIS A 72 2.32 -8.06 0.85
N TRP A 73 2.49 -7.32 1.95
CA TRP A 73 2.62 -5.86 1.88
C TRP A 73 3.96 -5.43 1.28
N LEU A 74 5.05 -6.06 1.67
CA LEU A 74 6.39 -5.78 1.15
C LEU A 74 6.47 -5.93 -0.38
N ASP A 75 5.78 -6.93 -0.94
CA ASP A 75 5.68 -7.11 -2.39
C ASP A 75 4.91 -5.94 -3.05
N VAL A 76 3.82 -5.47 -2.43
CA VAL A 76 3.01 -4.33 -2.93
C VAL A 76 3.82 -3.04 -2.96
N VAL A 77 4.62 -2.79 -1.93
CA VAL A 77 5.43 -1.56 -1.81
C VAL A 77 6.82 -1.68 -2.42
N ARG A 78 7.05 -2.67 -3.27
CA ARG A 78 8.32 -2.89 -4.00
C ARG A 78 9.55 -2.98 -3.08
N PHE A 79 9.40 -3.56 -1.90
CA PHE A 79 10.51 -3.71 -0.97
C PHE A 79 11.60 -4.60 -1.53
N GLY A 80 12.85 -4.18 -1.34
CA GLY A 80 14.04 -4.96 -1.66
C GLY A 80 15.19 -4.63 -0.71
N GLU A 81 15.94 -5.64 -0.29
CA GLU A 81 17.12 -5.49 0.57
C GLU A 81 18.37 -5.13 -0.22
N SER A 82 18.26 -5.05 -1.55
CA SER A 82 19.34 -4.62 -2.43
C SER A 82 18.89 -3.52 -3.38
N ASP A 83 19.84 -2.78 -3.96
CA ASP A 83 19.55 -1.72 -4.93
C ASP A 83 19.15 -2.27 -6.30
N GLY A 84 19.26 -3.58 -6.50
CA GLY A 84 19.09 -4.24 -7.80
C GLY A 84 20.34 -4.09 -8.69
N VAL A 85 20.50 -5.03 -9.61
CA VAL A 85 21.63 -5.03 -10.54
C VAL A 85 21.30 -4.16 -11.75
N LEU A 86 21.91 -2.98 -11.84
CA LEU A 86 21.90 -2.18 -13.07
C LEU A 86 23.17 -2.43 -13.93
N THR A 87 24.17 -3.13 -13.38
CA THR A 87 25.35 -3.62 -14.10
C THR A 87 25.73 -4.99 -13.57
N VAL A 88 26.27 -5.84 -14.43
CA VAL A 88 26.46 -7.29 -14.25
C VAL A 88 27.28 -7.71 -13.00
N ASN A 89 27.85 -6.79 -12.24
CA ASN A 89 28.88 -7.14 -11.25
C ASN A 89 28.67 -6.64 -9.80
N GLU A 90 27.65 -5.85 -9.49
CA GLU A 90 27.54 -5.34 -8.10
C GLU A 90 26.08 -5.13 -7.69
N ASP A 91 25.51 -6.10 -6.99
CA ASP A 91 24.29 -5.90 -6.20
C ASP A 91 24.68 -5.35 -4.83
N LYS A 92 24.26 -4.12 -4.53
CA LYS A 92 24.57 -3.46 -3.25
C LYS A 92 23.46 -3.65 -2.25
N VAL A 93 23.80 -4.22 -1.12
CA VAL A 93 22.88 -4.37 0.01
C VAL A 93 22.48 -2.98 0.53
N ARG A 94 21.20 -2.79 0.80
CA ARG A 94 20.66 -1.61 1.50
C ARG A 94 20.76 -1.85 3.01
N GLU A 95 21.80 -1.32 3.64
CA GLU A 95 22.18 -1.62 5.03
C GLU A 95 21.05 -1.47 6.07
N ASN A 96 20.04 -0.62 5.81
CA ASN A 96 18.96 -0.36 6.75
C ASN A 96 17.57 -0.80 6.24
N ALA A 97 17.49 -1.51 5.12
CA ALA A 97 16.21 -1.94 4.54
C ALA A 97 15.42 -2.85 5.49
N PHE A 98 16.10 -3.71 6.24
CA PHE A 98 15.48 -4.61 7.21
C PHE A 98 14.64 -3.86 8.26
N LYS A 99 14.97 -2.62 8.61
CA LYS A 99 14.21 -1.82 9.58
C LYS A 99 12.78 -1.54 9.11
N PHE A 100 12.60 -1.28 7.81
CA PHE A 100 11.28 -1.14 7.22
C PHE A 100 10.50 -2.45 7.29
N ARG A 101 11.12 -3.56 6.88
CA ARG A 101 10.51 -4.89 6.96
C ARG A 101 10.07 -5.22 8.38
N ASP A 102 10.96 -5.01 9.35
CA ASP A 102 10.70 -5.32 10.76
C ASP A 102 9.60 -4.41 11.34
N ALA A 103 9.53 -3.13 10.90
CA ALA A 103 8.44 -2.23 11.27
C ALA A 103 7.09 -2.68 10.68
N VAL A 104 7.06 -3.18 9.44
CA VAL A 104 5.85 -3.75 8.84
C VAL A 104 5.40 -5.00 9.60
N ILE A 105 6.33 -5.93 9.91
CA ILE A 105 6.03 -7.13 10.71
C ILE A 105 5.43 -6.76 12.06
N ARG A 106 6.05 -5.80 12.75
CA ARG A 106 5.59 -5.29 14.03
C ARG A 106 4.20 -4.66 13.93
N ALA A 107 3.93 -3.88 12.89
CA ALA A 107 2.63 -3.25 12.66
C ALA A 107 1.51 -4.28 12.52
N PHE A 108 1.75 -5.39 11.81
CA PHE A 108 0.79 -6.49 11.72
C PHE A 108 0.60 -7.23 13.04
N ASN A 109 1.69 -7.49 13.79
CA ASN A 109 1.62 -8.21 15.08
C ASN A 109 0.99 -7.37 16.20
N GLU A 110 1.03 -6.05 16.11
CA GLU A 110 0.44 -5.14 17.08
C GLU A 110 -0.94 -4.63 16.65
N ASP A 111 -1.47 -5.19 15.56
CA ASP A 111 -2.78 -4.82 14.99
C ASP A 111 -2.93 -3.31 14.80
N LEU A 112 -1.88 -2.68 14.21
CA LEU A 112 -1.91 -1.24 13.96
C LEU A 112 -3.08 -0.90 13.02
N PRO A 113 -4.00 0.02 13.41
CA PRO A 113 -5.10 0.44 12.56
C PRO A 113 -4.64 0.81 11.16
N PHE A 114 -5.36 0.32 10.13
CA PHE A 114 -4.88 0.43 8.75
C PHE A 114 -4.75 1.87 8.27
N ASP A 115 -5.60 2.77 8.73
CA ASP A 115 -5.50 4.20 8.45
C ASP A 115 -4.22 4.82 9.08
N GLU A 116 -3.84 4.40 10.28
CA GLU A 116 -2.57 4.79 10.90
C GLU A 116 -1.37 4.18 10.18
N PHE A 117 -1.47 2.92 9.78
CA PHE A 117 -0.44 2.26 8.99
C PHE A 117 -0.15 3.03 7.69
N VAL A 118 -1.18 3.45 6.95
CA VAL A 118 -1.03 4.26 5.74
C VAL A 118 -0.38 5.62 6.03
N ARG A 119 -0.86 6.34 7.06
CA ARG A 119 -0.30 7.63 7.45
C ARG A 119 1.18 7.52 7.83
N ASN A 120 1.54 6.47 8.57
CA ASN A 120 2.94 6.25 8.97
C ASN A 120 3.87 6.00 7.77
N HIS A 121 3.39 5.45 6.67
CA HIS A 121 4.17 5.34 5.43
C HIS A 121 4.49 6.70 4.80
N LEU A 122 3.64 7.71 4.98
CA LEU A 122 3.77 9.01 4.35
C LEU A 122 4.52 10.02 5.21
N HIS A 123 4.10 10.22 6.45
CA HIS A 123 4.65 11.28 7.28
C HIS A 123 5.19 10.81 8.64
N GLY A 124 5.08 9.51 8.94
CA GLY A 124 5.40 8.95 10.25
C GLY A 124 4.31 9.21 11.28
N PRO A 125 4.50 8.76 12.53
CA PRO A 125 3.50 8.86 13.57
C PRO A 125 3.16 10.31 13.91
N ALA A 126 1.86 10.61 13.98
CA ALA A 126 1.35 11.91 14.39
C ALA A 126 1.23 11.98 15.90
N GLY A 127 1.62 13.11 16.53
CA GLY A 127 1.40 13.34 17.95
C GLY A 127 2.67 13.70 18.77
N LYS A 128 2.48 14.10 20.04
CA LYS A 128 3.57 14.51 20.96
C LYS A 128 3.96 13.39 21.94
N ASP A 129 3.30 12.25 21.92
CA ASP A 129 3.45 11.21 22.94
C ASP A 129 4.52 10.15 22.63
N SER A 130 4.84 9.34 23.64
CA SER A 130 5.94 8.37 23.73
C SER A 130 6.03 7.33 22.60
N ASP A 131 4.96 7.16 21.82
CA ASP A 131 4.91 6.20 20.70
C ASP A 131 5.42 6.77 19.37
N ARG A 132 5.86 8.02 19.36
CA ARG A 132 6.34 8.73 18.15
C ARG A 132 7.47 8.03 17.40
N GLY A 133 8.25 7.18 18.07
CA GLY A 133 9.36 6.46 17.45
C GLY A 133 9.02 5.06 16.94
N LYS A 134 7.85 4.52 17.31
CA LYS A 134 7.58 3.09 17.20
C LYS A 134 7.48 2.57 15.76
N PHE A 135 6.98 3.41 14.84
CA PHE A 135 6.76 3.07 13.44
C PHE A 135 7.40 4.10 12.48
N GLU A 136 8.37 4.86 12.93
CA GLU A 136 9.04 5.88 12.09
C GLU A 136 9.70 5.27 10.86
N GLU A 137 10.16 4.03 10.96
CA GLU A 137 10.79 3.32 9.86
C GLU A 137 9.86 3.05 8.68
N LEU A 138 8.51 3.07 8.88
CA LEU A 138 7.55 2.95 7.77
C LEU A 138 7.69 4.09 6.74
N ARG A 139 8.22 5.25 7.14
CA ARG A 139 8.55 6.35 6.21
C ARG A 139 9.62 5.97 5.19
N GLN A 140 10.41 4.92 5.43
CA GLN A 140 11.35 4.41 4.43
C GLN A 140 10.66 3.94 3.14
N PHE A 141 9.33 3.74 3.16
CA PHE A 141 8.51 3.55 1.97
C PHE A 141 8.89 4.47 0.81
N MET A 142 9.17 5.74 1.10
CA MET A 142 9.56 6.74 0.09
C MET A 142 10.91 6.44 -0.58
N HIS A 143 11.71 5.54 -0.02
CA HIS A 143 13.07 5.27 -0.47
C HIS A 143 13.28 3.82 -0.93
N LEU A 144 12.22 3.01 -0.99
CA LEU A 144 12.30 1.59 -1.36
C LEU A 144 12.51 1.35 -2.87
N GLY A 145 12.09 2.30 -3.71
CA GLY A 145 12.17 2.18 -5.17
C GLY A 145 13.59 1.95 -5.70
N THR A 146 13.66 1.50 -6.95
CA THR A 146 14.91 1.33 -7.65
C THR A 146 15.66 2.65 -7.78
N ARG A 147 16.98 2.60 -7.63
CA ARG A 147 17.84 3.77 -7.81
C ARG A 147 18.50 3.70 -9.17
N LEU A 148 18.30 4.75 -9.98
CA LEU A 148 19.13 4.90 -11.17
C LEU A 148 20.58 5.07 -10.74
N GLN A 149 21.41 4.06 -11.03
CA GLN A 149 22.85 4.13 -10.84
C GLN A 149 23.51 4.61 -12.13
N ASN A 150 24.75 5.08 -12.02
CA ASN A 150 25.63 5.46 -13.11
C ASN A 150 25.16 6.63 -14.00
N ASN A 151 26.06 7.54 -14.27
CA ASN A 151 26.04 8.65 -15.25
C ASN A 151 24.70 9.31 -15.62
N SER A 152 23.59 8.92 -15.00
CA SER A 152 22.30 9.56 -15.22
C SER A 152 22.33 10.98 -14.68
N ASP A 153 21.75 11.90 -15.43
CA ASP A 153 21.57 13.28 -14.98
C ASP A 153 20.83 13.31 -13.62
N PRO A 154 21.27 14.12 -12.67
CA PRO A 154 20.60 14.25 -11.38
C PRO A 154 19.10 14.56 -11.49
N ASN A 155 18.70 15.30 -12.52
CA ASN A 155 17.30 15.58 -12.79
C ASN A 155 16.54 14.30 -13.22
N ASP A 156 17.14 13.46 -14.07
CA ASP A 156 16.54 12.15 -14.41
C ASP A 156 16.33 11.30 -13.17
N LYS A 157 17.31 11.28 -12.27
CA LYS A 157 17.22 10.54 -10.99
C LYS A 157 16.09 11.07 -10.10
N GLN A 158 15.96 12.39 -9.98
CA GLN A 158 14.90 13.01 -9.19
C GLN A 158 13.51 12.67 -9.75
N PHE A 159 13.32 12.88 -11.05
CA PHE A 159 12.01 12.62 -11.66
C PHE A 159 11.65 11.15 -11.72
N HIS A 160 12.63 10.27 -11.89
CA HIS A 160 12.39 8.83 -11.78
C HIS A 160 11.91 8.43 -10.39
N ARG A 161 12.51 8.98 -9.32
CA ARG A 161 12.06 8.73 -7.95
C ARG A 161 10.66 9.29 -7.68
N LEU A 162 10.37 10.48 -8.16
CA LEU A 162 9.03 11.08 -8.02
C LEU A 162 7.97 10.23 -8.72
N ASP A 163 8.24 9.80 -9.96
CA ASP A 163 7.37 8.94 -10.74
C ASP A 163 7.13 7.57 -10.05
N ASP A 164 8.20 6.97 -9.54
CA ASP A 164 8.13 5.72 -8.78
C ASP A 164 7.28 5.88 -7.50
N MET A 165 7.44 6.97 -6.76
CA MET A 165 6.65 7.27 -5.56
C MET A 165 5.17 7.44 -5.86
N VAL A 166 4.86 8.25 -6.87
CA VAL A 166 3.48 8.53 -7.29
C VAL A 166 2.81 7.26 -7.79
N SER A 167 3.48 6.51 -8.66
CA SER A 167 2.98 5.25 -9.21
C SER A 167 2.75 4.20 -8.12
N THR A 168 3.69 4.09 -7.16
CA THR A 168 3.53 3.14 -6.06
C THR A 168 2.43 3.56 -5.10
N THR A 169 2.29 4.85 -4.79
CA THR A 169 1.18 5.34 -3.96
C THR A 169 -0.16 5.05 -4.63
N GLY A 170 -0.27 5.30 -5.94
CA GLY A 170 -1.48 4.98 -6.71
C GLY A 170 -1.81 3.50 -6.67
N THR A 171 -0.86 2.62 -6.99
CA THR A 171 -1.12 1.18 -7.01
C THR A 171 -1.28 0.58 -5.62
N ALA A 172 -0.47 0.98 -4.64
CA ALA A 172 -0.48 0.40 -3.29
C ALA A 172 -1.74 0.78 -2.50
N PHE A 173 -2.13 2.05 -2.54
CA PHE A 173 -3.22 2.56 -1.72
C PHE A 173 -4.54 2.72 -2.48
N LEU A 174 -4.49 3.08 -3.75
CA LEU A 174 -5.70 3.40 -4.53
C LEU A 174 -6.05 2.32 -5.57
N GLY A 175 -5.15 1.36 -5.82
CA GLY A 175 -5.34 0.42 -6.92
C GLY A 175 -5.50 1.15 -8.27
N MET A 176 -4.77 2.23 -8.48
CA MET A 176 -4.84 3.04 -9.71
C MET A 176 -3.48 3.12 -10.39
N THR A 177 -3.48 3.14 -11.71
CA THR A 177 -2.27 3.25 -12.53
C THR A 177 -2.09 4.69 -13.01
N PHE A 178 -1.07 5.40 -12.51
CA PHE A 178 -0.84 6.83 -12.81
C PHE A 178 0.10 7.08 -13.99
N GLY A 179 0.87 6.08 -14.38
CA GLY A 179 2.01 6.25 -15.29
C GLY A 179 1.67 6.89 -16.64
N CYS A 180 0.48 6.65 -17.21
CA CYS A 180 0.05 7.25 -18.46
C CYS A 180 -0.11 8.77 -18.34
N ALA A 181 -0.62 9.24 -17.21
CA ALA A 181 -0.89 10.66 -16.95
C ALA A 181 0.38 11.52 -16.84
N ARG A 182 1.55 10.90 -16.75
CA ARG A 182 2.85 11.60 -16.78
C ARG A 182 3.10 12.38 -18.07
N CYS A 183 2.66 11.85 -19.23
CA CYS A 183 2.98 12.42 -20.55
C CYS A 183 1.78 13.08 -21.23
N HIS A 184 0.58 12.59 -21.02
CA HIS A 184 -0.69 13.05 -21.60
C HIS A 184 -1.81 12.72 -20.60
N ASP A 185 -2.96 13.30 -20.75
CA ASP A 185 -4.11 12.95 -19.93
C ASP A 185 -4.38 11.44 -20.00
N HIS A 186 -4.78 10.85 -18.87
CA HIS A 186 -4.99 9.39 -18.82
C HIS A 186 -6.07 9.00 -19.84
N PRO A 187 -5.83 7.99 -20.71
CA PRO A 187 -6.71 7.72 -21.85
C PRO A 187 -8.11 7.20 -21.45
N VAL A 188 -8.26 6.67 -20.25
CA VAL A 188 -9.51 6.02 -19.81
C VAL A 188 -9.93 6.43 -18.40
N ASP A 189 -9.00 6.64 -17.47
CA ASP A 189 -9.31 7.09 -16.13
C ASP A 189 -9.38 8.62 -16.06
N PRO A 190 -10.23 9.21 -15.22
CA PRO A 190 -10.41 10.64 -15.13
C PRO A 190 -9.25 11.31 -14.35
N MET A 191 -8.06 11.27 -14.94
CA MET A 191 -6.84 11.89 -14.42
C MET A 191 -6.14 12.67 -15.54
N SER A 192 -6.01 13.96 -15.36
CA SER A 192 -5.25 14.81 -16.26
C SER A 192 -3.74 14.75 -15.95
N THR A 193 -2.92 15.12 -16.95
CA THR A 193 -1.48 15.32 -16.75
C THR A 193 -1.21 16.33 -15.65
N GLU A 194 -2.03 17.36 -15.54
CA GLU A 194 -1.89 18.37 -14.49
C GLU A 194 -2.09 17.76 -13.09
N GLU A 195 -3.14 16.96 -12.88
CA GLU A 195 -3.39 16.27 -11.62
C GLU A 195 -2.28 15.30 -11.26
N TYR A 196 -1.70 14.60 -12.23
CA TYR A 196 -0.51 13.78 -12.00
C TYR A 196 0.64 14.61 -11.39
N TYR A 197 0.93 15.80 -11.94
CA TYR A 197 2.01 16.65 -11.41
C TYR A 197 1.63 17.38 -10.13
N GLN A 198 0.36 17.67 -9.91
CA GLN A 198 -0.14 18.15 -8.61
C GLN A 198 0.02 17.08 -7.53
N PHE A 199 -0.29 15.83 -7.85
CA PHE A 199 -0.08 14.71 -6.94
C PHE A 199 1.42 14.44 -6.70
N THR A 200 2.25 14.54 -7.74
CA THR A 200 3.71 14.46 -7.64
C THR A 200 4.28 15.53 -6.70
N ALA A 201 3.67 16.71 -6.67
CA ALA A 201 4.14 17.83 -5.87
C ALA A 201 4.12 17.57 -4.35
N PHE A 202 3.28 16.65 -3.85
CA PHE A 202 3.30 16.22 -2.44
C PHE A 202 4.67 15.64 -2.02
N TYR A 203 5.35 14.99 -2.94
CA TYR A 203 6.63 14.32 -2.70
C TYR A 203 7.84 15.15 -3.09
N PHE A 204 7.64 16.32 -3.72
CA PHE A 204 8.72 17.06 -4.35
C PHE A 204 9.82 17.46 -3.37
N ASP A 205 9.46 17.90 -2.17
CA ASP A 205 10.41 18.37 -1.16
C ASP A 205 11.19 17.23 -0.49
N GLN A 206 10.68 15.99 -0.53
CA GLN A 206 11.37 14.82 0.02
C GLN A 206 12.67 14.49 -0.72
N PHE A 207 12.82 14.96 -1.95
CA PHE A 207 13.98 14.72 -2.80
C PHE A 207 14.90 15.93 -2.96
N ARG A 208 14.58 17.08 -2.29
CA ARG A 208 15.46 18.25 -2.25
C ARG A 208 16.71 18.04 -1.40
N GLU A 209 16.64 17.22 -0.39
CA GLU A 209 17.77 16.86 0.45
C GLU A 209 18.53 15.70 -0.19
N ALA A 210 19.39 16.01 -1.16
CA ALA A 210 20.39 15.04 -1.59
C ALA A 210 21.32 14.74 -0.39
N PRO A 211 21.61 13.46 -0.08
CA PRO A 211 22.53 13.14 0.99
C PRO A 211 23.85 13.89 0.82
N GLN A 212 24.36 14.50 1.86
CA GLN A 212 25.60 15.29 1.89
C GLN A 212 26.87 14.52 1.47
N ALA A 213 26.76 13.26 1.05
CA ALA A 213 27.89 12.41 0.66
C ALA A 213 28.53 12.76 -0.70
N SER A 214 27.91 13.62 -1.51
CA SER A 214 28.51 14.07 -2.79
C SER A 214 29.13 15.46 -2.63
N ARG A 215 30.45 15.55 -2.70
CA ARG A 215 31.21 16.83 -2.71
C ARG A 215 30.93 17.72 -3.92
N LYS A 216 30.11 17.28 -4.88
CA LYS A 216 29.61 18.08 -6.01
C LYS A 216 28.18 18.50 -5.69
N ARG A 217 27.97 19.82 -5.52
CA ARG A 217 26.65 20.43 -5.43
C ARG A 217 25.89 20.10 -6.72
N ILE A 218 24.97 19.15 -6.62
CA ILE A 218 24.14 18.77 -7.77
C ILE A 218 23.13 19.91 -7.96
N GLU A 219 23.26 20.65 -9.04
CA GLU A 219 22.28 21.66 -9.41
C GLU A 219 21.05 20.98 -10.02
N LEU A 220 19.98 20.89 -9.25
CA LEU A 220 18.68 20.53 -9.79
C LEU A 220 18.16 21.71 -10.61
N ARG A 221 17.87 21.49 -11.88
CA ARG A 221 17.34 22.53 -12.80
C ARG A 221 15.91 22.89 -12.43
N ILE A 222 15.13 21.93 -11.93
CA ILE A 222 13.75 22.14 -11.51
C ILE A 222 13.72 22.16 -9.99
N ARG A 223 13.50 23.34 -9.43
CA ARG A 223 13.50 23.60 -7.98
C ARG A 223 12.11 23.73 -7.39
N GLU A 224 11.07 23.59 -8.21
CA GLU A 224 9.66 23.72 -7.85
C GLU A 224 8.80 22.77 -8.67
N PRO A 225 7.66 22.27 -8.18
CA PRO A 225 6.80 21.39 -8.94
C PRO A 225 6.27 22.07 -10.20
N ARG A 226 6.36 21.37 -11.32
CA ARG A 226 5.88 21.82 -12.65
C ARG A 226 5.30 20.67 -13.43
N VAL A 227 4.35 20.97 -14.28
CA VAL A 227 3.96 20.08 -15.37
C VAL A 227 5.17 19.91 -16.30
N LEU A 228 5.48 18.67 -16.66
CA LEU A 228 6.55 18.38 -17.62
C LEU A 228 5.92 17.97 -18.95
N LEU A 229 6.16 18.74 -20.00
CA LEU A 229 5.62 18.47 -21.32
C LEU A 229 6.18 17.12 -21.82
N ASN A 230 5.30 16.23 -22.24
CA ASN A 230 5.63 14.86 -22.65
C ASN A 230 6.48 14.09 -21.60
N GLY A 231 6.28 14.37 -20.32
CA GLY A 231 7.03 13.73 -19.23
C GLY A 231 8.51 14.09 -19.13
N SER A 232 8.97 15.12 -19.85
CA SER A 232 10.39 15.49 -19.92
C SER A 232 10.74 16.66 -19.02
N TRP A 233 11.64 16.46 -18.06
CA TRP A 233 12.16 17.54 -17.22
C TRP A 233 12.91 18.64 -18.03
N LYS A 234 13.33 18.34 -19.25
CA LYS A 234 13.95 19.32 -20.17
C LYS A 234 12.93 20.32 -20.74
N SER A 235 11.65 20.00 -20.64
CA SER A 235 10.53 20.81 -21.14
C SER A 235 9.57 21.16 -20.02
N PRO A 236 10.00 21.99 -19.03
CA PRO A 236 9.15 22.39 -17.92
C PRO A 236 8.04 23.33 -18.39
N GLY A 237 6.81 23.01 -18.07
CA GLY A 237 5.62 23.83 -18.29
C GLY A 237 5.26 24.68 -17.08
N LYS A 238 3.94 24.87 -16.86
CA LYS A 238 3.42 25.69 -15.77
C LYS A 238 3.77 25.11 -14.39
N ARG A 239 3.88 26.01 -13.39
CA ARG A 239 4.01 25.63 -11.98
C ARG A 239 2.70 25.00 -11.51
N VAL A 240 2.82 24.04 -10.59
CA VAL A 240 1.70 23.43 -9.90
C VAL A 240 1.97 23.41 -8.40
N ALA A 241 0.91 23.45 -7.61
CA ALA A 241 0.94 23.16 -6.18
C ALA A 241 0.54 21.70 -5.93
N PRO A 242 0.84 21.12 -4.77
CA PRO A 242 0.28 19.84 -4.39
C PRO A 242 -1.25 19.85 -4.51
N GLY A 243 -1.83 18.80 -5.08
CA GLY A 243 -3.28 18.69 -5.29
C GLY A 243 -3.74 17.23 -5.25
N PHE A 244 -4.92 17.01 -4.70
CA PHE A 244 -5.56 15.70 -4.62
C PHE A 244 -6.28 15.37 -5.94
N LEU A 245 -6.59 14.09 -6.16
CA LEU A 245 -7.35 13.67 -7.32
C LEU A 245 -8.81 14.12 -7.20
N GLN A 246 -9.27 14.95 -8.11
CA GLN A 246 -10.59 15.57 -8.04
C GLN A 246 -11.74 14.54 -8.03
N ILE A 247 -11.56 13.45 -8.78
CA ILE A 247 -12.56 12.37 -8.84
C ILE A 247 -12.80 11.69 -7.49
N LEU A 248 -11.85 11.80 -6.56
CA LEU A 248 -11.93 11.22 -5.21
C LEU A 248 -12.13 12.30 -4.13
N MET A 249 -12.68 13.47 -4.49
CA MET A 249 -12.89 14.57 -3.56
C MET A 249 -14.37 14.94 -3.50
N GLU A 250 -14.96 14.87 -2.30
CA GLU A 250 -16.28 15.44 -2.02
C GLU A 250 -16.21 16.79 -1.30
N LYS A 251 -15.03 17.17 -0.82
CA LYS A 251 -14.77 18.45 -0.16
C LYS A 251 -13.67 19.22 -0.90
N SER A 252 -13.61 20.52 -0.64
CA SER A 252 -12.54 21.35 -1.17
C SER A 252 -11.19 20.98 -0.58
N ASP A 253 -10.13 21.26 -1.31
CA ASP A 253 -8.72 20.99 -1.00
C ASP A 253 -8.29 21.43 0.42
N GLY A 254 -8.82 22.56 0.91
CA GLY A 254 -8.58 23.08 2.24
C GLY A 254 -9.09 22.22 3.39
N HIS A 255 -9.97 21.22 3.10
CA HIS A 255 -10.50 20.33 4.13
C HIS A 255 -9.40 19.53 4.83
N TRP A 256 -8.40 19.05 4.09
CA TRP A 256 -7.28 18.25 4.63
C TRP A 256 -6.06 19.09 4.97
N ARG A 257 -5.92 20.31 4.38
CA ARG A 257 -4.85 21.26 4.69
C ARG A 257 -5.25 22.12 5.88
N ARG A 258 -4.72 21.80 7.04
CA ARG A 258 -4.91 22.59 8.27
C ARG A 258 -3.62 23.30 8.63
N GLU A 259 -3.72 24.43 9.33
CA GLU A 259 -2.56 25.16 9.82
C GLU A 259 -1.64 24.23 10.64
N GLY A 260 -0.34 24.27 10.34
CA GLY A 260 0.67 23.43 11.00
C GLY A 260 0.82 22.01 10.43
N ARG A 261 0.00 21.58 9.48
CA ARG A 261 0.18 20.30 8.78
C ARG A 261 1.11 20.44 7.57
N SER A 262 2.00 19.46 7.41
CA SER A 262 2.77 19.29 6.18
C SER A 262 1.88 18.79 5.03
N GLU A 263 2.33 18.93 3.79
CA GLU A 263 1.63 18.42 2.62
C GLU A 263 1.47 16.88 2.67
N LEU A 264 2.43 16.14 3.21
CA LEU A 264 2.31 14.69 3.37
C LEU A 264 1.30 14.27 4.45
N GLU A 265 1.17 15.07 5.52
CA GLU A 265 0.09 14.86 6.51
C GLU A 265 -1.29 15.14 5.91
N ALA A 266 -1.39 16.14 5.03
CA ALA A 266 -2.62 16.41 4.29
C ALA A 266 -2.95 15.27 3.32
N LEU A 267 -1.94 14.73 2.61
CA LEU A 267 -2.10 13.57 1.74
C LEU A 267 -2.56 12.33 2.52
N GLY A 268 -1.94 12.05 3.67
CA GLY A 268 -2.33 10.95 4.55
C GLY A 268 -3.76 11.08 5.06
N ALA A 269 -4.16 12.31 5.44
CA ALA A 269 -5.53 12.61 5.86
C ALA A 269 -6.55 12.36 4.74
N TRP A 270 -6.27 12.81 3.51
CA TRP A 270 -7.12 12.58 2.35
C TRP A 270 -7.22 11.10 1.98
N LEU A 271 -6.11 10.38 1.95
CA LEU A 271 -6.09 8.94 1.64
C LEU A 271 -6.93 8.11 2.61
N THR A 272 -7.01 8.53 3.86
CA THR A 272 -7.69 7.76 4.92
C THR A 272 -9.07 8.32 5.30
N ASP A 273 -9.54 9.36 4.63
CA ASP A 273 -10.86 9.95 4.82
C ASP A 273 -11.90 9.19 3.99
N ALA A 274 -12.72 8.37 4.66
CA ALA A 274 -13.75 7.57 4.02
C ALA A 274 -15.04 8.36 3.69
N GLU A 275 -15.19 9.58 4.26
CA GLU A 275 -16.39 10.39 4.03
C GLU A 275 -16.23 11.39 2.89
N ALA A 276 -15.02 11.92 2.71
CA ALA A 276 -14.83 13.04 1.81
C ALA A 276 -13.61 12.90 0.89
N GLY A 277 -12.75 11.91 1.12
CA GLY A 277 -11.51 11.63 0.41
C GLY A 277 -11.47 10.24 -0.23
N ALA A 278 -10.28 9.67 -0.29
CA ALA A 278 -10.03 8.40 -0.97
C ALA A 278 -10.23 7.15 -0.08
N GLY A 279 -10.63 7.30 1.18
CA GLY A 279 -10.64 6.24 2.17
C GLY A 279 -11.56 5.05 1.86
N GLU A 280 -12.69 5.27 1.17
CA GLU A 280 -13.53 4.15 0.71
C GLU A 280 -12.81 3.30 -0.35
N LEU A 281 -12.12 3.93 -1.30
CA LEU A 281 -11.34 3.20 -2.32
C LEU A 281 -10.16 2.49 -1.66
N LEU A 282 -9.45 3.15 -0.75
CA LEU A 282 -8.38 2.55 0.05
C LEU A 282 -8.85 1.27 0.75
N ALA A 283 -10.01 1.31 1.42
CA ALA A 283 -10.58 0.16 2.11
C ALA A 283 -10.95 -0.98 1.15
N ARG A 284 -11.54 -0.68 0.00
CA ARG A 284 -11.84 -1.69 -1.05
C ARG A 284 -10.57 -2.36 -1.58
N VAL A 285 -9.51 -1.59 -1.80
CA VAL A 285 -8.23 -2.11 -2.31
C VAL A 285 -7.59 -3.08 -1.33
N ILE A 286 -7.48 -2.71 -0.04
CA ILE A 286 -6.86 -3.60 0.95
C ILE A 286 -7.70 -4.84 1.22
N VAL A 287 -9.01 -4.71 1.37
CA VAL A 287 -9.93 -5.83 1.55
C VAL A 287 -9.85 -6.81 0.37
N ASN A 288 -9.76 -6.31 -0.85
CA ASN A 288 -9.60 -7.15 -2.03
C ASN A 288 -8.27 -7.93 -2.02
N ARG A 289 -7.18 -7.31 -1.53
CA ARG A 289 -5.88 -8.00 -1.38
C ARG A 289 -5.94 -9.06 -0.28
N LEU A 290 -6.56 -8.76 0.87
CA LEU A 290 -6.79 -9.75 1.93
C LEU A 290 -7.59 -10.95 1.38
N TRP A 291 -8.67 -10.66 0.66
CA TRP A 291 -9.46 -11.69 -0.01
C TRP A 291 -8.63 -12.53 -0.99
N HIS A 292 -7.83 -11.87 -1.83
CA HIS A 292 -6.95 -12.52 -2.79
C HIS A 292 -6.00 -13.52 -2.11
N HIS A 293 -5.38 -13.13 -1.01
CA HIS A 293 -4.41 -13.98 -0.30
C HIS A 293 -5.08 -15.14 0.47
N HIS A 294 -6.33 -14.98 0.91
CA HIS A 294 -7.07 -16.06 1.54
C HIS A 294 -7.70 -17.05 0.55
N PHE A 295 -8.19 -16.55 -0.59
CA PHE A 295 -8.99 -17.34 -1.52
C PHE A 295 -8.32 -17.55 -2.89
N GLY A 296 -7.09 -17.06 -3.09
CA GLY A 296 -6.31 -17.24 -4.30
C GLY A 296 -6.63 -16.25 -5.42
N GLN A 297 -7.80 -15.59 -5.39
CA GLN A 297 -8.21 -14.62 -6.39
C GLN A 297 -9.04 -13.52 -5.73
N GLY A 298 -8.75 -12.25 -6.05
CA GLY A 298 -9.50 -11.10 -5.54
C GLY A 298 -10.97 -11.09 -6.01
N LEU A 299 -11.81 -10.37 -5.27
CA LEU A 299 -13.16 -10.02 -5.74
C LEU A 299 -13.07 -9.18 -7.02
N VAL A 300 -12.13 -8.25 -7.05
CA VAL A 300 -11.58 -7.62 -8.26
C VAL A 300 -10.31 -8.36 -8.64
N ARG A 301 -10.27 -8.94 -9.85
CA ARG A 301 -9.17 -9.81 -10.29
C ARG A 301 -7.88 -9.03 -10.62
N THR A 302 -7.99 -7.74 -10.81
CA THR A 302 -6.90 -6.80 -11.05
C THR A 302 -6.58 -6.00 -9.77
N PRO A 303 -5.86 -6.57 -8.78
CA PRO A 303 -5.71 -5.98 -7.44
C PRO A 303 -4.93 -4.65 -7.43
N ASN A 304 -4.25 -4.33 -8.50
CA ASN A 304 -3.50 -3.08 -8.68
C ASN A 304 -4.18 -2.10 -9.66
N ASP A 305 -5.35 -2.48 -10.18
CA ASP A 305 -6.12 -1.65 -11.11
C ASP A 305 -7.62 -1.79 -10.84
N PHE A 306 -8.18 -0.78 -10.17
CA PHE A 306 -9.60 -0.57 -9.90
C PHE A 306 -10.19 0.49 -10.83
N GLY A 307 -9.36 1.04 -11.76
CA GLY A 307 -9.76 1.98 -12.77
C GLY A 307 -10.53 1.33 -13.92
N ALA A 308 -10.74 2.09 -14.98
CA ALA A 308 -11.58 1.68 -16.11
C ALA A 308 -11.00 0.49 -16.93
N LEU A 309 -9.68 0.21 -16.83
CA LEU A 309 -9.04 -0.96 -17.43
C LEU A 309 -9.05 -2.18 -16.50
N GLY A 310 -9.41 -2.00 -15.23
CA GLY A 310 -9.55 -3.08 -14.27
C GLY A 310 -10.79 -3.93 -14.51
N GLU A 311 -10.81 -5.13 -13.93
CA GLU A 311 -11.98 -5.98 -13.97
C GLU A 311 -13.04 -5.53 -12.94
N PRO A 312 -14.34 -5.57 -13.27
CA PRO A 312 -15.38 -5.29 -12.29
C PRO A 312 -15.39 -6.35 -11.19
N PRO A 313 -15.80 -5.99 -9.96
CA PRO A 313 -15.87 -6.93 -8.86
C PRO A 313 -16.89 -8.04 -9.14
N SER A 314 -16.49 -9.29 -8.88
CA SER A 314 -17.36 -10.46 -9.01
C SER A 314 -18.57 -10.40 -8.06
N HIS A 315 -18.41 -9.76 -6.89
CA HIS A 315 -19.43 -9.60 -5.85
C HIS A 315 -19.33 -8.17 -5.28
N PRO A 316 -19.91 -7.15 -5.96
CA PRO A 316 -19.78 -5.76 -5.54
C PRO A 316 -20.31 -5.51 -4.13
N ASP A 317 -21.49 -5.98 -3.79
CA ASP A 317 -22.09 -5.79 -2.45
C ASP A 317 -21.23 -6.42 -1.33
N LEU A 318 -20.55 -7.53 -1.61
CA LEU A 318 -19.65 -8.16 -0.65
C LEU A 318 -18.39 -7.33 -0.46
N LEU A 319 -17.81 -6.81 -1.54
CA LEU A 319 -16.65 -5.92 -1.47
C LEU A 319 -16.98 -4.67 -0.66
N ASP A 320 -18.12 -4.05 -0.91
CA ASP A 320 -18.58 -2.86 -0.20
C ASP A 320 -18.87 -3.14 1.28
N TYR A 321 -19.49 -4.29 1.59
CA TYR A 321 -19.73 -4.71 2.96
C TYR A 321 -18.41 -4.87 3.74
N LEU A 322 -17.45 -5.62 3.17
CA LEU A 322 -16.16 -5.86 3.82
C LEU A 322 -15.34 -4.57 3.98
N ALA A 323 -15.39 -3.65 3.00
CA ALA A 323 -14.73 -2.36 3.11
C ALA A 323 -15.33 -1.50 4.24
N ARG A 324 -16.67 -1.48 4.38
CA ARG A 324 -17.34 -0.79 5.48
C ARG A 324 -17.04 -1.41 6.85
N GLU A 325 -16.97 -2.74 6.95
CA GLU A 325 -16.55 -3.43 8.18
C GLU A 325 -15.13 -3.00 8.58
N LEU A 326 -14.20 -2.94 7.63
CA LEU A 326 -12.84 -2.47 7.92
C LEU A 326 -12.83 -1.02 8.41
N ILE A 327 -13.60 -0.11 7.78
CA ILE A 327 -13.66 1.30 8.18
C ILE A 327 -14.29 1.46 9.57
N SER A 328 -15.29 0.64 9.90
CA SER A 328 -16.06 0.76 11.15
C SER A 328 -15.36 0.15 12.35
N ASN A 329 -14.56 -0.90 12.14
CA ASN A 329 -13.96 -1.68 13.22
C ASN A 329 -12.48 -1.34 13.47
N LYS A 330 -11.90 -0.38 12.73
CA LYS A 330 -10.52 0.14 12.78
C LYS A 330 -9.51 -0.65 13.58
#